data_4b0386af03c2ca2eea2a6b43b07f1741
#
_entry.id   4b0386af03c2ca2eea2a6b43b07f1741
#
_cell.length_a   1.000
_cell.length_b   1.000
_cell.length_c   1.000
_cell.angle_alpha   90.00
_cell.angle_beta   90.00
_cell.angle_gamma   90.00
#
_symmetry.space_group_name_H-M   'P 1'
#
loop_
_entity.id
_entity.type
_entity.pdbx_description
1 polymer ?
#
loop_
_entity_poly.entity_id
_entity_poly.type
_entity_poly.pdbx_seq_one_letter_code
_entity_poly.pdbx_strand_id
1 'polypeptide(L)'
;EQSHWALVTLASMLGQIGLPGGGFGFSYHYANGGAPTATGGIIGSITANPSVQAGEKTWLDETSKVAFPVARIADALLNPGKTIQYNGTEITYPEIKLVYWAGGNPFVHHQDTNTLVKAFYKPDTFIVNEVNWTPTARMADIVLPVTTSYERNDLTMSGDYSMMNIYPMKQV
;
A
#
# COMPACT_ATOMS: atom_id res chain seq x y z
N GLU A 1 -14.07 -0.26 1.56
CA GLU A 1 -14.61 0.82 0.70
C GLU A 1 -16.07 1.12 1.02
N GLN A 2 -16.93 0.13 1.22
CA GLN A 2 -18.36 0.35 1.51
C GLN A 2 -18.62 1.15 2.78
N SER A 3 -17.80 0.97 3.82
CA SER A 3 -17.93 1.75 5.06
C SER A 3 -17.67 3.25 4.84
N HIS A 4 -16.69 3.60 4.02
CA HIS A 4 -16.40 4.99 3.66
C HIS A 4 -17.54 5.59 2.84
N TRP A 5 -18.09 4.84 1.89
CA TRP A 5 -19.26 5.26 1.12
C TRP A 5 -20.48 5.52 2.02
N ALA A 6 -20.72 4.64 3.00
CA ALA A 6 -21.80 4.81 3.98
C ALA A 6 -21.62 6.08 4.81
N LEU A 7 -20.40 6.39 5.24
CA LEU A 7 -20.11 7.61 6.00
C LEU A 7 -20.28 8.88 5.16
N VAL A 8 -19.84 8.89 3.91
CA VAL A 8 -20.09 10.02 2.99
C VAL A 8 -21.59 10.19 2.75
N THR A 9 -22.31 9.09 2.55
CA THR A 9 -23.77 9.12 2.36
C THR A 9 -24.46 9.70 3.60
N LEU A 10 -24.07 9.24 4.80
CA LEU A 10 -24.62 9.76 6.06
C LEU A 10 -24.34 11.26 6.22
N ALA A 11 -23.12 11.70 5.95
CA ALA A 11 -22.76 13.11 6.02
C ALA A 11 -23.56 13.97 5.03
N SER A 12 -23.83 13.43 3.84
CA SER A 12 -24.69 14.07 2.84
C SER A 12 -26.15 14.18 3.30
N MET A 13 -26.70 13.08 3.83
CA MET A 13 -28.07 13.06 4.37
C MET A 13 -28.28 14.04 5.53
N LEU A 14 -27.25 14.23 6.34
CA LEU A 14 -27.27 15.19 7.46
C LEU A 14 -26.98 16.63 7.02
N GLY A 15 -26.71 16.88 5.74
CA GLY A 15 -26.38 18.20 5.21
C GLY A 15 -25.08 18.77 5.77
N GLN A 16 -24.14 17.90 6.17
CA GLN A 16 -22.91 18.33 6.82
C GLN A 16 -21.76 18.61 5.85
N ILE A 17 -21.89 18.20 4.58
CA ILE A 17 -20.82 18.38 3.59
C ILE A 17 -20.68 19.86 3.23
N GLY A 18 -19.47 20.38 3.33
CA GLY A 18 -19.16 21.79 3.06
C GLY A 18 -19.38 22.75 4.23
N LEU A 19 -19.87 22.27 5.37
CA LEU A 19 -19.98 23.09 6.59
C LEU A 19 -18.65 23.08 7.37
N PRO A 20 -18.25 24.22 7.99
CA PRO A 20 -17.08 24.24 8.87
C PRO A 20 -17.24 23.23 10.01
N GLY A 21 -16.28 22.29 10.12
CA GLY A 21 -16.30 21.21 11.11
C GLY A 21 -17.28 20.08 10.81
N GLY A 22 -18.00 20.13 9.69
CA GLY A 22 -18.93 19.10 9.26
C GLY A 22 -18.36 18.19 8.17
N GLY A 23 -19.18 17.22 7.75
CA GLY A 23 -18.84 16.32 6.65
C GLY A 23 -18.07 15.08 7.09
N PHE A 24 -17.43 14.45 6.09
CA PHE A 24 -16.55 13.31 6.27
C PHE A 24 -15.22 13.57 5.55
N GLY A 25 -14.13 13.53 6.29
CA GLY A 25 -12.78 13.68 5.74
C GLY A 25 -12.04 12.36 5.75
N PHE A 26 -11.32 12.08 4.64
CA PHE A 26 -10.28 11.08 4.65
C PHE A 26 -9.14 11.52 5.56
N SER A 27 -8.27 10.60 5.91
CA SER A 27 -7.10 10.90 6.72
C SER A 27 -6.32 12.11 6.16
N TYR A 28 -6.06 13.10 6.97
CA TYR A 28 -5.24 14.26 6.60
C TYR A 28 -3.81 13.86 6.21
N HIS A 29 -3.38 12.66 6.60
CA HIS A 29 -2.09 12.12 6.23
C HIS A 29 -1.98 11.82 4.72
N TYR A 30 -3.07 11.34 4.10
CA TYR A 30 -3.11 11.03 2.67
C TYR A 30 -3.77 12.13 1.82
N ALA A 31 -4.40 13.09 2.45
CA ALA A 31 -4.91 14.29 1.80
C ALA A 31 -3.90 15.42 2.01
N ASN A 32 -3.74 16.26 1.02
CA ASN A 32 -2.77 17.37 1.08
C ASN A 32 -3.06 18.42 2.18
N GLY A 33 -4.06 18.20 3.02
CA GLY A 33 -4.43 19.10 4.10
C GLY A 33 -4.75 20.52 3.64
N GLY A 34 -5.19 20.71 2.40
CA GLY A 34 -5.40 22.02 1.79
C GLY A 34 -4.13 22.68 1.24
N ALA A 35 -2.96 22.03 1.35
CA ALA A 35 -1.74 22.52 0.76
C ALA A 35 -1.75 22.38 -0.77
N PRO A 36 -1.18 23.35 -1.54
CA PRO A 36 -1.00 23.17 -2.97
C PRO A 36 -0.15 21.95 -3.27
N THR A 37 -0.57 21.15 -4.24
CA THR A 37 0.25 20.03 -4.74
C THR A 37 1.24 20.53 -5.78
N ALA A 38 2.46 19.97 -5.75
CA ALA A 38 3.40 20.13 -6.85
C ALA A 38 2.83 19.47 -8.11
N THR A 39 2.99 20.12 -9.26
CA THR A 39 2.66 19.54 -10.54
C THR A 39 3.77 18.58 -10.98
N GLY A 40 3.48 17.29 -10.93
CA GLY A 40 4.41 16.21 -11.27
C GLY A 40 5.28 15.75 -10.10
N GLY A 41 5.64 14.48 -10.10
CA GLY A 41 6.59 13.93 -9.14
C GLY A 41 8.01 14.40 -9.45
N ILE A 42 8.71 14.94 -8.46
CA ILE A 42 10.10 15.34 -8.60
C ILE A 42 11.01 14.10 -8.62
N ILE A 43 10.60 13.07 -7.90
CA ILE A 43 11.26 11.75 -7.90
C ILE A 43 10.26 10.75 -8.45
N GLY A 44 10.60 10.10 -9.54
CA GLY A 44 9.79 9.01 -10.11
C GLY A 44 9.67 7.85 -9.11
N SER A 45 8.53 7.17 -9.14
CA SER A 45 8.37 5.89 -8.43
C SER A 45 9.46 4.91 -8.91
N ILE A 46 9.92 4.03 -8.03
CA ILE A 46 10.80 2.91 -8.43
C ILE A 46 10.15 1.99 -9.48
N THR A 47 8.84 2.08 -9.62
CA THR A 47 8.06 1.42 -10.66
C THR A 47 8.05 2.19 -11.98
N ALA A 48 8.43 3.48 -11.97
CA ALA A 48 8.60 4.25 -13.17
C ALA A 48 9.98 3.93 -13.77
N ASN A 49 10.01 3.16 -14.84
CA ASN A 49 11.24 2.92 -15.59
C ASN A 49 11.44 4.08 -16.58
N PRO A 50 12.38 4.99 -16.33
CA PRO A 50 12.59 6.15 -17.21
C PRO A 50 13.14 5.76 -18.61
N SER A 51 13.62 4.54 -18.77
CA SER A 51 14.07 4.02 -20.06
C SER A 51 12.96 3.45 -20.92
N VAL A 52 11.76 3.28 -20.37
CA VAL A 52 10.59 2.80 -21.14
C VAL A 52 9.97 4.00 -21.86
N GLN A 53 9.94 3.94 -23.17
CA GLN A 53 9.30 4.98 -23.99
C GLN A 53 7.78 4.89 -23.84
N ALA A 54 7.11 6.03 -24.00
CA ALA A 54 5.65 6.07 -23.93
C ALA A 54 5.05 5.12 -24.98
N GLY A 55 4.28 4.14 -24.51
CA GLY A 55 3.66 3.11 -25.34
C GLY A 55 4.34 1.74 -25.34
N GLU A 56 5.52 1.60 -24.74
CA GLU A 56 6.09 0.28 -24.50
C GLU A 56 5.42 -0.40 -23.31
N LYS A 57 4.97 -1.64 -23.49
CA LYS A 57 4.43 -2.45 -22.39
C LYS A 57 5.56 -2.86 -21.45
N THR A 58 5.42 -2.51 -20.19
CA THR A 58 6.30 -3.01 -19.13
C THR A 58 5.76 -4.31 -18.54
N TRP A 59 6.59 -5.07 -17.82
CA TRP A 59 6.10 -6.21 -17.03
C TRP A 59 5.01 -5.80 -16.01
N LEU A 60 4.99 -4.53 -15.57
CA LEU A 60 3.93 -3.97 -14.71
C LEU A 60 2.58 -3.92 -15.43
N ASP A 61 2.56 -3.64 -16.74
CA ASP A 61 1.31 -3.61 -17.51
C ASP A 61 0.68 -5.00 -17.61
N GLU A 62 1.51 -6.04 -17.66
CA GLU A 62 1.03 -7.42 -17.64
C GLU A 62 0.59 -7.86 -16.24
N THR A 63 1.32 -7.46 -15.18
CA THR A 63 0.98 -7.80 -13.80
C THR A 63 -0.19 -6.97 -13.25
N SER A 64 -0.42 -5.76 -13.76
CA SER A 64 -1.56 -4.93 -13.35
C SER A 64 -2.91 -5.57 -13.62
N LYS A 65 -2.99 -6.52 -14.56
CA LYS A 65 -4.18 -7.33 -14.82
C LYS A 65 -4.54 -8.27 -13.68
N VAL A 66 -3.62 -8.50 -12.74
CA VAL A 66 -3.79 -9.41 -11.60
C VAL A 66 -3.85 -8.63 -10.27
N ALA A 67 -4.00 -7.31 -10.32
CA ALA A 67 -4.11 -6.50 -9.12
C ALA A 67 -5.44 -6.76 -8.39
N PHE A 68 -5.38 -7.10 -7.12
CA PHE A 68 -6.54 -7.28 -6.25
C PHE A 68 -6.43 -6.39 -5.01
N PRO A 69 -7.55 -6.09 -4.32
CA PRO A 69 -7.53 -5.21 -3.16
C PRO A 69 -6.60 -5.71 -2.05
N VAL A 70 -5.85 -4.82 -1.44
CA VAL A 70 -4.96 -5.12 -0.30
C VAL A 70 -5.70 -5.85 0.82
N ALA A 71 -6.95 -5.49 1.10
CA ALA A 71 -7.79 -6.16 2.10
C ALA A 71 -8.12 -7.62 1.74
N ARG A 72 -7.82 -8.08 0.54
CA ARG A 72 -8.07 -9.44 0.05
C ARG A 72 -6.82 -10.32 0.03
N ILE A 73 -5.70 -9.87 0.57
CA ILE A 73 -4.45 -10.66 0.60
C ILE A 73 -4.69 -12.04 1.21
N ALA A 74 -5.32 -12.13 2.38
CA ALA A 74 -5.61 -13.42 3.02
C ALA A 74 -6.54 -14.30 2.16
N ASP A 75 -7.57 -13.71 1.56
CA ASP A 75 -8.50 -14.45 0.67
C ASP A 75 -7.77 -14.98 -0.56
N ALA A 76 -6.88 -14.17 -1.15
CA ALA A 76 -6.11 -14.56 -2.33
C ALA A 76 -5.12 -15.71 -2.03
N LEU A 77 -4.39 -15.63 -0.92
CA LEU A 77 -3.46 -16.67 -0.51
C LEU A 77 -4.15 -17.99 -0.17
N LEU A 78 -5.36 -17.93 0.42
CA LEU A 78 -6.11 -19.12 0.83
C LEU A 78 -6.89 -19.76 -0.31
N ASN A 79 -7.23 -19.02 -1.36
CA ASN A 79 -8.12 -19.46 -2.42
C ASN A 79 -7.54 -19.19 -3.82
N PRO A 80 -6.37 -19.76 -4.17
CA PRO A 80 -5.84 -19.62 -5.53
C PRO A 80 -6.85 -20.17 -6.55
N GLY A 81 -6.98 -19.47 -7.69
CA GLY A 81 -7.94 -19.80 -8.74
C GLY A 81 -9.37 -19.27 -8.52
N LYS A 82 -9.68 -18.71 -7.35
CA LYS A 82 -10.98 -18.08 -7.10
C LYS A 82 -11.12 -16.79 -7.89
N THR A 83 -12.24 -16.64 -8.59
CA THR A 83 -12.59 -15.40 -9.29
C THR A 83 -13.44 -14.50 -8.41
N ILE A 84 -13.11 -13.22 -8.37
CA ILE A 84 -13.85 -12.18 -7.67
C ILE A 84 -14.25 -11.05 -8.64
N GLN A 85 -15.31 -10.34 -8.29
CA GLN A 85 -15.69 -9.09 -8.95
C GLN A 85 -15.02 -7.91 -8.25
N TYR A 86 -14.31 -7.09 -9.01
CA TYR A 86 -13.65 -5.90 -8.50
C TYR A 86 -13.67 -4.77 -9.53
N ASN A 87 -14.26 -3.63 -9.16
CA ASN A 87 -14.37 -2.44 -10.02
C ASN A 87 -14.94 -2.73 -11.43
N GLY A 88 -15.95 -3.60 -11.50
CA GLY A 88 -16.60 -3.96 -12.77
C GLY A 88 -15.80 -4.94 -13.63
N THR A 89 -14.71 -5.50 -13.12
CA THR A 89 -13.91 -6.53 -13.81
C THR A 89 -13.86 -7.81 -12.99
N GLU A 90 -13.60 -8.91 -13.66
CA GLU A 90 -13.31 -10.20 -13.02
C GLU A 90 -11.81 -10.35 -12.80
N ILE A 91 -11.43 -10.73 -11.59
CA ILE A 91 -10.04 -11.01 -11.23
C ILE A 91 -9.97 -12.42 -10.67
N THR A 92 -9.09 -13.24 -11.20
CA THR A 92 -8.80 -14.58 -10.69
C THR A 92 -7.51 -14.54 -9.88
N TYR A 93 -7.56 -15.01 -8.64
CA TYR A 93 -6.37 -15.06 -7.79
C TYR A 93 -5.31 -16.00 -8.33
N PRO A 94 -4.07 -15.53 -8.47
CA PRO A 94 -2.96 -16.39 -8.86
C PRO A 94 -2.56 -17.33 -7.71
N GLU A 95 -1.88 -18.41 -8.04
CA GLU A 95 -1.17 -19.22 -7.06
C GLU A 95 0.13 -18.52 -6.67
N ILE A 96 0.19 -17.96 -5.45
CA ILE A 96 1.33 -17.21 -4.94
C ILE A 96 2.26 -18.16 -4.20
N LYS A 97 3.46 -18.34 -4.72
CA LYS A 97 4.49 -19.22 -4.14
C LYS A 97 5.50 -18.48 -3.27
N LEU A 98 5.72 -17.20 -3.56
CA LEU A 98 6.65 -16.37 -2.81
C LEU A 98 6.00 -15.04 -2.46
N VAL A 99 6.15 -14.63 -1.21
CA VAL A 99 5.82 -13.29 -0.75
C VAL A 99 7.10 -12.59 -0.34
N TYR A 100 7.36 -11.43 -0.93
CA TYR A 100 8.45 -10.54 -0.52
C TYR A 100 7.86 -9.23 -0.02
N TRP A 101 7.99 -9.00 1.26
CA TRP A 101 7.39 -7.86 1.93
C TRP A 101 8.44 -6.81 2.28
N ALA A 102 8.29 -5.62 1.74
CA ALA A 102 9.16 -4.48 2.02
C ALA A 102 8.32 -3.31 2.53
N GLY A 103 8.56 -2.90 3.77
CA GLY A 103 7.83 -1.83 4.43
C GLY A 103 6.47 -2.23 5.00
N GLY A 104 6.11 -1.64 6.13
CA GLY A 104 4.88 -1.94 6.85
C GLY A 104 4.91 -3.27 7.63
N ASN A 105 3.89 -3.49 8.44
CA ASN A 105 3.76 -4.66 9.31
C ASN A 105 2.35 -5.27 9.16
N PRO A 106 2.14 -6.15 8.17
CA PRO A 106 0.82 -6.68 7.84
C PRO A 106 0.14 -7.37 9.02
N PHE A 107 0.88 -8.06 9.87
CA PHE A 107 0.31 -8.76 11.04
C PHE A 107 -0.19 -7.82 12.15
N VAL A 108 0.03 -6.51 12.00
CA VAL A 108 -0.52 -5.48 12.89
C VAL A 108 -1.56 -4.62 12.17
N HIS A 109 -1.38 -4.36 10.88
CA HIS A 109 -2.20 -3.41 10.12
C HIS A 109 -3.41 -4.04 9.42
N HIS A 110 -3.31 -5.32 9.02
CA HIS A 110 -4.39 -5.95 8.24
C HIS A 110 -5.49 -6.51 9.14
N GLN A 111 -6.67 -6.60 8.54
CA GLN A 111 -7.87 -7.13 9.17
C GLN A 111 -7.71 -8.63 9.38
N ASP A 112 -8.40 -9.16 10.42
CA ASP A 112 -8.49 -10.59 10.71
C ASP A 112 -7.11 -11.27 10.75
N THR A 113 -6.32 -10.91 11.75
CA THR A 113 -4.96 -11.44 11.95
C THR A 113 -4.93 -12.96 12.03
N ASN A 114 -5.96 -13.59 12.59
CA ASN A 114 -6.01 -15.06 12.69
C ASN A 114 -6.13 -15.74 11.32
N THR A 115 -6.91 -15.18 10.41
CA THR A 115 -7.00 -15.65 9.03
C THR A 115 -5.73 -15.30 8.26
N LEU A 116 -5.16 -14.12 8.50
CA LEU A 116 -3.91 -13.70 7.86
C LEU A 116 -2.74 -14.64 8.19
N VAL A 117 -2.59 -15.05 9.46
CA VAL A 117 -1.59 -16.04 9.88
C VAL A 117 -1.74 -17.33 9.09
N LYS A 118 -2.95 -17.87 8.98
CA LYS A 118 -3.21 -19.08 8.20
C LYS A 118 -2.86 -18.92 6.73
N ALA A 119 -3.13 -17.74 6.18
CA ALA A 119 -2.88 -17.43 4.78
C ALA A 119 -1.38 -17.36 4.45
N PHE A 120 -0.58 -16.80 5.35
CA PHE A 120 0.87 -16.68 5.14
C PHE A 120 1.65 -17.99 5.31
N TYR A 121 1.01 -19.05 5.76
CA TYR A 121 1.57 -20.42 5.69
C TYR A 121 1.34 -21.11 4.33
N LYS A 122 0.67 -20.46 3.37
CA LYS A 122 0.40 -21.05 2.06
C LYS A 122 1.52 -20.89 1.03
N PRO A 123 2.15 -19.71 0.92
CA PRO A 123 3.32 -19.55 0.07
C PRO A 123 4.46 -20.47 0.53
N ASP A 124 5.28 -20.90 -0.43
CA ASP A 124 6.46 -21.73 -0.14
C ASP A 124 7.55 -20.93 0.57
N THR A 125 7.58 -19.59 0.38
CA THR A 125 8.59 -18.72 0.97
C THR A 125 8.00 -17.35 1.28
N PHE A 126 8.28 -16.86 2.48
CA PHE A 126 7.98 -15.49 2.91
C PHE A 126 9.26 -14.76 3.32
N ILE A 127 9.61 -13.73 2.58
CA ILE A 127 10.78 -12.87 2.82
C ILE A 127 10.29 -11.50 3.31
N VAL A 128 10.95 -10.93 4.31
CA VAL A 128 10.65 -9.58 4.80
C VAL A 128 11.90 -8.74 4.93
N ASN A 129 11.82 -7.47 4.53
CA ASN A 129 12.76 -6.43 4.92
C ASN A 129 12.24 -5.76 6.19
N GLU A 130 13.03 -5.77 7.27
CA GLU A 130 12.56 -5.25 8.55
C GLU A 130 13.68 -4.62 9.36
N VAL A 131 13.34 -3.55 10.05
CA VAL A 131 14.24 -2.82 10.96
C VAL A 131 14.25 -3.45 12.34
N ASN A 132 13.08 -3.94 12.80
CA ASN A 132 12.87 -4.47 14.13
C ASN A 132 12.30 -5.89 14.08
N TRP A 133 12.38 -6.61 15.19
CA TRP A 133 11.82 -7.96 15.29
C TRP A 133 10.30 -7.94 15.52
N THR A 134 9.57 -7.46 14.51
CA THR A 134 8.11 -7.30 14.51
C THR A 134 7.38 -8.64 14.45
N PRO A 135 6.06 -8.68 14.70
CA PRO A 135 5.24 -9.86 14.42
C PRO A 135 5.38 -10.36 12.97
N THR A 136 5.51 -9.47 12.00
CA THR A 136 5.75 -9.84 10.59
C THR A 136 7.09 -10.52 10.40
N ALA A 137 8.16 -9.98 10.98
CA ALA A 137 9.49 -10.60 10.93
C ALA A 137 9.49 -12.02 11.56
N ARG A 138 8.72 -12.22 12.63
CA ARG A 138 8.60 -13.54 13.31
C ARG A 138 7.87 -14.58 12.48
N MET A 139 7.08 -14.15 11.51
CA MET A 139 6.32 -15.04 10.62
C MET A 139 7.06 -15.36 9.31
N ALA A 140 8.13 -14.61 9.01
CA ALA A 140 8.90 -14.78 7.79
C ALA A 140 9.88 -15.96 7.89
N ASP A 141 10.13 -16.60 6.76
CA ASP A 141 11.18 -17.62 6.62
C ASP A 141 12.55 -16.96 6.52
N ILE A 142 12.63 -15.78 5.89
CA ILE A 142 13.86 -15.04 5.72
C ILE A 142 13.61 -13.58 6.13
N VAL A 143 14.41 -13.09 7.05
CA VAL A 143 14.41 -11.68 7.47
C VAL A 143 15.70 -11.02 6.98
N LEU A 144 15.54 -10.00 6.16
CA LEU A 144 16.63 -9.17 5.66
C LEU A 144 16.67 -7.88 6.49
N PRO A 145 17.66 -7.69 7.35
CA PRO A 145 17.74 -6.49 8.17
C PRO A 145 18.03 -5.27 7.31
N VAL A 146 17.33 -4.18 7.58
CA VAL A 146 17.51 -2.89 6.92
C VAL A 146 17.79 -1.79 7.93
N THR A 147 18.47 -0.76 7.46
CA THR A 147 18.80 0.41 8.27
C THR A 147 17.58 1.30 8.50
N THR A 148 17.56 1.95 9.66
CA THR A 148 16.62 3.06 9.92
C THR A 148 17.01 4.30 9.12
N SER A 149 16.12 5.29 9.10
CA SER A 149 16.40 6.58 8.46
C SER A 149 17.60 7.32 9.10
N TYR A 150 17.89 7.06 10.37
CA TYR A 150 19.02 7.68 11.07
C TYR A 150 20.38 7.03 10.77
N GLU A 151 20.34 5.82 10.26
CA GLU A 151 21.57 5.01 9.99
C GLU A 151 22.04 5.13 8.54
N ARG A 152 21.41 5.97 7.72
CA ARG A 152 21.79 6.12 6.31
C ARG A 152 21.66 7.57 5.83
N ASN A 153 22.39 7.90 4.78
CA ASN A 153 22.12 9.10 3.99
C ASN A 153 21.04 8.80 2.97
N ASP A 154 20.02 9.65 2.90
CA ASP A 154 18.86 9.43 2.03
C ASP A 154 18.25 10.75 1.60
N LEU A 155 17.20 10.68 0.79
CA LEU A 155 16.36 11.81 0.41
C LEU A 155 14.92 11.51 0.86
N THR A 156 14.26 12.53 1.39
CA THR A 156 12.83 12.43 1.73
C THR A 156 12.06 13.61 1.16
N MET A 157 10.76 13.47 1.08
CA MET A 157 9.83 14.50 0.67
C MET A 157 8.92 14.90 1.84
N SER A 158 8.21 16.03 1.70
CA SER A 158 7.20 16.42 2.68
C SER A 158 6.18 15.30 2.89
N GLY A 159 5.91 14.97 4.16
CA GLY A 159 5.06 13.84 4.53
C GLY A 159 3.56 14.02 4.28
N ASP A 160 3.14 15.19 3.83
CA ASP A 160 1.75 15.53 3.51
C ASP A 160 1.36 15.25 2.06
N TYR A 161 2.20 14.54 1.31
CA TYR A 161 2.03 14.29 -0.12
C TYR A 161 1.94 15.55 -1.01
N SER A 162 2.21 16.74 -0.47
CA SER A 162 2.28 17.96 -1.29
C SER A 162 3.42 17.89 -2.29
N MET A 163 4.46 17.09 -1.98
CA MET A 163 5.71 16.97 -2.76
C MET A 163 6.41 18.32 -3.01
N MET A 164 6.11 19.31 -2.17
CA MET A 164 6.65 20.67 -2.33
C MET A 164 8.10 20.80 -1.92
N ASN A 165 8.57 19.89 -1.05
CA ASN A 165 9.91 19.96 -0.50
C ASN A 165 10.60 18.60 -0.57
N ILE A 166 11.90 18.62 -0.89
CA ILE A 166 12.81 17.49 -0.80
C ILE A 166 13.85 17.84 0.26
N TYR A 167 14.09 16.92 1.16
CA TYR A 167 15.07 17.08 2.23
C TYR A 167 16.17 16.03 2.12
N PRO A 168 17.45 16.44 2.14
CA PRO A 168 18.52 15.49 2.38
C PRO A 168 18.44 15.02 3.84
N MET A 169 18.43 13.73 4.04
CA MET A 169 18.55 13.12 5.36
C MET A 169 20.00 12.66 5.53
N LYS A 170 20.65 13.18 6.54
CA LYS A 170 22.04 12.83 6.85
C LYS A 170 22.03 11.78 7.95
N GLN A 171 22.87 10.76 7.77
CA GLN A 171 23.15 9.80 8.82
C GLN A 171 23.63 10.50 10.11
N VAL A 172 23.12 10.07 11.25
CA VAL A 172 23.46 10.60 12.59
C VAL A 172 24.48 9.70 13.25
#